data_b0776b4fb742eef6316586eb0ae8cad4
#
_entry.id   b0776b4fb742eef6316586eb0ae8cad4
#
_cell.length_a   1.000
_cell.length_b   1.000
_cell.length_c   1.000
_cell.angle_alpha   90.00
_cell.angle_beta   90.00
_cell.angle_gamma   90.00
#
_symmetry.space_group_name_H-M   'P 1'
#
loop_
_entity.id
_entity.type
_entity.pdbx_description
1 polymer ?
#
loop_
_entity_poly.entity_id
_entity_poly.type
_entity_poly.pdbx_seq_one_letter_code
_entity_poly.pdbx_strand_id
1 'polypeptide(L)'
;MNKQVGNVQLMQKINRLKVLDCIRRNPGIVRPAVAEQTGLSLSSITNIVSFLIEKGLVSETGFENADRIGRKAVLLKFCPSAYYLICVTLSTHRITTALTDLDGRRLEVSESVFSDQTADEALRQIQRDIAVLLARCEAQRVLAIGIAVSALVLPDGSVAVSTRLHWDRPDLKTELSQKFQKPVFITNTSVARAHYCNQNTCGGHMHSMLFIDLMDGVGAVHFYDGHCNRSVLGEIGHTTVEKDGDACFCGNHGCLEIMCSMERVVAQYRAAGKG
;
A
#
# COMPACT_ATOMS: atom_id res chain seq x y z
N MET A 1 12.48 -16.89 30.48
CA MET A 1 11.57 -17.83 29.81
C MET A 1 10.61 -17.22 28.77
N ASN A 2 10.82 -16.00 28.25
CA ASN A 2 9.85 -15.33 27.34
C ASN A 2 10.16 -15.40 25.82
N LYS A 3 11.29 -15.93 25.40
CA LYS A 3 11.64 -15.99 23.96
C LYS A 3 10.90 -17.06 23.16
N GLN A 4 10.49 -18.17 23.74
CA GLN A 4 9.82 -19.26 23.02
C GLN A 4 8.34 -18.97 22.72
N VAL A 5 7.62 -18.29 23.61
CA VAL A 5 6.19 -17.96 23.41
C VAL A 5 6.01 -16.94 22.28
N GLY A 6 6.91 -15.95 22.18
CA GLY A 6 6.88 -14.96 21.08
C GLY A 6 7.09 -15.58 19.69
N ASN A 7 7.87 -16.65 19.60
CA ASN A 7 8.16 -17.33 18.34
C ASN A 7 6.93 -18.15 17.84
N VAL A 8 6.20 -18.80 18.72
CA VAL A 8 4.99 -19.57 18.35
C VAL A 8 3.88 -18.65 17.83
N GLN A 9 3.62 -17.53 18.51
CA GLN A 9 2.61 -16.56 18.08
C GLN A 9 2.97 -15.91 16.74
N LEU A 10 4.24 -15.59 16.53
CA LEU A 10 4.72 -15.04 15.25
C LEU A 10 4.55 -16.06 14.12
N MET A 11 4.94 -17.32 14.35
CA MET A 11 4.77 -18.41 13.37
C MET A 11 3.30 -18.64 13.04
N GLN A 12 2.39 -18.58 14.01
CA GLN A 12 0.96 -18.69 13.76
C GLN A 12 0.45 -17.54 12.86
N LYS A 13 0.89 -16.29 13.11
CA LYS A 13 0.54 -15.14 12.27
C LYS A 13 1.05 -15.34 10.83
N ILE A 14 2.31 -15.71 10.68
CA ILE A 14 2.91 -15.96 9.36
C ILE A 14 2.15 -17.06 8.61
N ASN A 15 1.85 -18.17 9.26
CA ASN A 15 1.12 -19.28 8.64
C ASN A 15 -0.31 -18.86 8.23
N ARG A 16 -1.02 -18.09 9.07
CA ARG A 16 -2.35 -17.55 8.73
C ARG A 16 -2.30 -16.63 7.52
N LEU A 17 -1.31 -15.74 7.44
CA LEU A 17 -1.13 -14.85 6.29
C LEU A 17 -0.79 -15.64 5.02
N LYS A 18 0.10 -16.64 5.12
CA LYS A 18 0.47 -17.51 4.00
C LYS A 18 -0.74 -18.27 3.44
N VAL A 19 -1.58 -18.83 4.31
CA VAL A 19 -2.80 -19.53 3.91
C VAL A 19 -3.83 -18.58 3.31
N LEU A 20 -4.04 -17.41 3.92
CA LEU A 20 -4.97 -16.42 3.41
C LEU A 20 -4.55 -15.90 2.02
N ASP A 21 -3.27 -15.60 1.81
CA ASP A 21 -2.74 -15.17 0.52
C ASP A 21 -2.86 -16.28 -0.55
N CYS A 22 -2.60 -17.54 -0.18
CA CYS A 22 -2.80 -18.68 -1.05
C CYS A 22 -4.27 -18.78 -1.52
N ILE A 23 -5.24 -18.65 -0.61
CA ILE A 23 -6.68 -18.70 -0.94
C ILE A 23 -7.08 -17.47 -1.79
N ARG A 24 -6.56 -16.29 -1.48
CA ARG A 24 -6.83 -15.04 -2.21
C ARG A 24 -6.39 -15.14 -3.67
N ARG A 25 -5.19 -15.71 -3.90
CA ARG A 25 -4.61 -15.84 -5.26
C ARG A 25 -5.24 -16.97 -6.06
N ASN A 26 -5.88 -17.94 -5.42
CA ASN A 26 -6.44 -19.13 -6.06
C ASN A 26 -7.94 -19.30 -5.70
N PRO A 27 -8.85 -18.48 -6.29
CA PRO A 27 -10.28 -18.59 -6.00
C PRO A 27 -10.82 -20.01 -6.30
N GLY A 28 -11.53 -20.59 -5.34
CA GLY A 28 -12.05 -21.95 -5.46
C GLY A 28 -11.06 -23.06 -5.09
N ILE A 29 -9.92 -22.73 -4.50
CA ILE A 29 -8.94 -23.72 -4.03
C ILE A 29 -9.52 -24.58 -2.91
N VAL A 30 -9.10 -25.84 -2.85
CA VAL A 30 -9.49 -26.79 -1.80
C VAL A 30 -8.38 -26.95 -0.76
N ARG A 31 -8.75 -27.35 0.48
CA ARG A 31 -7.78 -27.49 1.59
C ARG A 31 -6.55 -28.35 1.26
N PRO A 32 -6.67 -29.52 0.57
CA PRO A 32 -5.48 -30.29 0.19
C PRO A 32 -4.51 -29.52 -0.71
N ALA A 33 -5.02 -28.76 -1.69
CA ALA A 33 -4.19 -27.95 -2.57
C ALA A 33 -3.53 -26.78 -1.82
N VAL A 34 -4.23 -26.17 -0.84
CA VAL A 34 -3.63 -25.17 0.06
C VAL A 34 -2.48 -25.78 0.87
N ALA A 35 -2.66 -27.02 1.38
CA ALA A 35 -1.61 -27.73 2.12
C ALA A 35 -0.38 -27.96 1.24
N GLU A 36 -0.56 -28.43 0.02
CA GLU A 36 0.50 -28.65 -0.96
C GLU A 36 1.26 -27.36 -1.29
N GLN A 37 0.55 -26.28 -1.63
CA GLN A 37 1.17 -25.00 -2.00
C GLN A 37 1.86 -24.30 -0.83
N THR A 38 1.34 -24.47 0.38
CA THR A 38 1.91 -23.80 1.56
C THR A 38 2.96 -24.65 2.28
N GLY A 39 3.02 -25.97 2.03
CA GLY A 39 3.88 -26.89 2.76
C GLY A 39 3.46 -27.12 4.22
N LEU A 40 2.22 -26.78 4.58
CA LEU A 40 1.67 -27.01 5.91
C LEU A 40 0.87 -28.31 5.97
N SER A 41 0.79 -28.93 7.14
CA SER A 41 -0.03 -30.13 7.33
C SER A 41 -1.53 -29.84 7.12
N LEU A 42 -2.29 -30.83 6.63
CA LEU A 42 -3.72 -30.69 6.39
C LEU A 42 -4.50 -30.34 7.67
N SER A 43 -4.05 -30.84 8.84
CA SER A 43 -4.62 -30.47 10.14
C SER A 43 -4.39 -28.99 10.47
N SER A 44 -3.19 -28.47 10.19
CA SER A 44 -2.88 -27.03 10.36
C SER A 44 -3.73 -26.19 9.42
N ILE A 45 -3.88 -26.58 8.15
CA ILE A 45 -4.74 -25.88 7.19
C ILE A 45 -6.19 -25.86 7.69
N THR A 46 -6.72 -27.00 8.14
CA THR A 46 -8.10 -27.06 8.65
C THR A 46 -8.32 -26.07 9.79
N ASN A 47 -7.43 -26.01 10.77
CA ASN A 47 -7.53 -25.09 11.89
C ASN A 47 -7.41 -23.62 11.45
N ILE A 48 -6.48 -23.31 10.54
CA ILE A 48 -6.29 -21.94 10.03
C ILE A 48 -7.51 -21.51 9.20
N VAL A 49 -8.01 -22.35 8.32
CA VAL A 49 -9.20 -22.05 7.49
C VAL A 49 -10.42 -21.84 8.39
N SER A 50 -10.63 -22.66 9.41
CA SER A 50 -11.73 -22.47 10.37
C SER A 50 -11.63 -21.10 11.07
N PHE A 51 -10.43 -20.71 11.51
CA PHE A 51 -10.18 -19.37 12.06
C PHE A 51 -10.49 -18.26 11.05
N LEU A 52 -10.09 -18.41 9.79
CA LEU A 52 -10.33 -17.40 8.74
C LEU A 52 -11.82 -17.28 8.41
N ILE A 53 -12.57 -18.37 8.45
CA ILE A 53 -14.02 -18.41 8.27
C ILE A 53 -14.70 -17.69 9.47
N GLU A 54 -14.30 -18.00 10.71
CA GLU A 54 -14.81 -17.31 11.90
C GLU A 54 -14.61 -15.80 11.83
N LYS A 55 -13.49 -15.34 11.23
CA LYS A 55 -13.21 -13.91 11.00
C LYS A 55 -13.89 -13.34 9.76
N GLY A 56 -14.66 -14.13 9.01
CA GLY A 56 -15.32 -13.72 7.79
C GLY A 56 -14.38 -13.47 6.59
N LEU A 57 -13.09 -13.76 6.72
CA LEU A 57 -12.06 -13.55 5.69
C LEU A 57 -12.12 -14.59 4.56
N VAL A 58 -12.67 -15.76 4.83
CA VAL A 58 -12.84 -16.86 3.89
C VAL A 58 -14.25 -17.41 4.02
N SER A 59 -14.84 -17.83 2.92
CA SER A 59 -16.11 -18.56 2.88
C SER A 59 -15.98 -19.87 2.12
N GLU A 60 -16.87 -20.81 2.40
CA GLU A 60 -17.05 -22.03 1.66
C GLU A 60 -18.14 -21.81 0.60
N THR A 61 -17.85 -22.10 -0.69
CA THR A 61 -18.72 -21.72 -1.81
C THR A 61 -19.23 -22.88 -2.65
N GLY A 62 -19.29 -24.08 -2.10
CA GLY A 62 -19.76 -25.27 -2.82
C GLY A 62 -18.69 -26.37 -2.86
N PHE A 63 -18.85 -27.27 -3.80
CA PHE A 63 -18.02 -28.46 -3.89
C PHE A 63 -17.30 -28.52 -5.24
N GLU A 64 -16.12 -29.10 -5.24
CA GLU A 64 -15.40 -29.41 -6.46
C GLU A 64 -16.19 -30.37 -7.31
N ASN A 65 -16.36 -30.07 -8.61
CA ASN A 65 -16.94 -31.01 -9.59
C ASN A 65 -15.90 -32.09 -9.93
N ALA A 66 -15.80 -33.13 -9.10
CA ALA A 66 -14.97 -34.25 -9.40
C ALA A 66 -15.86 -35.42 -9.80
N ASP A 67 -15.61 -36.00 -10.99
CA ASP A 67 -16.18 -37.28 -11.44
C ASP A 67 -15.64 -38.49 -10.65
N ARG A 68 -14.99 -38.21 -9.50
CA ARG A 68 -14.42 -39.24 -8.64
C ARG A 68 -15.38 -39.64 -7.54
N ILE A 69 -15.52 -40.94 -7.33
CA ILE A 69 -16.23 -41.55 -6.18
C ILE A 69 -15.45 -41.16 -4.91
N GLY A 70 -16.05 -40.30 -4.05
CA GLY A 70 -15.47 -39.87 -2.82
C GLY A 70 -16.18 -38.62 -2.23
N ARG A 71 -15.78 -38.21 -1.01
CA ARG A 71 -16.30 -36.97 -0.39
C ARG A 71 -15.84 -35.79 -1.20
N LYS A 72 -16.77 -35.03 -1.77
CA LYS A 72 -16.49 -33.81 -2.54
C LYS A 72 -15.74 -32.80 -1.68
N ALA A 73 -14.64 -32.26 -2.22
CA ALA A 73 -13.86 -31.23 -1.55
C ALA A 73 -14.59 -29.89 -1.57
N VAL A 74 -14.52 -29.16 -0.46
CA VAL A 74 -15.18 -27.86 -0.29
C VAL A 74 -14.30 -26.76 -0.86
N LEU A 75 -14.86 -25.94 -1.74
CA LEU A 75 -14.18 -24.80 -2.36
C LEU A 75 -14.10 -23.63 -1.38
N LEU A 76 -12.93 -23.01 -1.31
CA LEU A 76 -12.65 -21.85 -0.47
C LEU A 76 -12.58 -20.58 -1.32
N LYS A 77 -13.14 -19.50 -0.80
CA LYS A 77 -13.14 -18.17 -1.43
C LYS A 77 -12.75 -17.11 -0.42
N PHE A 78 -11.83 -16.23 -0.82
CA PHE A 78 -11.53 -15.02 -0.08
C PHE A 78 -12.71 -14.04 -0.11
N CYS A 79 -12.97 -13.37 1.01
CA CYS A 79 -14.05 -12.40 1.18
C CYS A 79 -13.44 -10.99 1.35
N PRO A 80 -13.15 -10.26 0.26
CA PRO A 80 -12.52 -8.94 0.35
C PRO A 80 -13.37 -7.92 1.10
N SER A 81 -14.69 -8.03 1.03
CA SER A 81 -15.63 -7.14 1.72
C SER A 81 -15.81 -7.41 3.22
N ALA A 82 -15.06 -8.38 3.79
CA ALA A 82 -15.13 -8.65 5.23
C ALA A 82 -14.67 -7.46 6.07
N TYR A 83 -13.65 -6.74 5.60
CA TYR A 83 -13.09 -5.56 6.26
C TYR A 83 -12.74 -4.49 5.23
N TYR A 84 -12.43 -3.29 5.74
CA TYR A 84 -12.12 -2.11 4.94
C TYR A 84 -10.78 -1.52 5.34
N LEU A 85 -10.21 -0.75 4.41
CA LEU A 85 -9.07 0.14 4.64
C LEU A 85 -9.45 1.55 4.22
N ILE A 86 -8.94 2.55 4.90
CA ILE A 86 -8.96 3.93 4.42
C ILE A 86 -7.57 4.22 3.88
N CYS A 87 -7.52 4.61 2.61
CA CYS A 87 -6.28 4.93 1.90
C CYS A 87 -6.26 6.41 1.55
N VAL A 88 -5.20 7.10 1.95
CA VAL A 88 -4.98 8.51 1.63
C VAL A 88 -3.76 8.63 0.75
N THR A 89 -3.88 9.37 -0.35
CA THR A 89 -2.72 9.79 -1.15
C THR A 89 -2.62 11.30 -1.10
N LEU A 90 -1.47 11.79 -0.68
CA LEU A 90 -1.15 13.20 -0.64
C LEU A 90 -0.06 13.49 -1.67
N SER A 91 -0.43 14.15 -2.74
CA SER A 91 0.47 14.69 -3.76
C SER A 91 0.58 16.21 -3.62
N THR A 92 1.36 16.86 -4.50
CA THR A 92 1.64 18.30 -4.43
C THR A 92 0.38 19.16 -4.45
N HIS A 93 -0.65 18.77 -5.20
CA HIS A 93 -1.85 19.59 -5.41
C HIS A 93 -3.16 18.85 -5.09
N ARG A 94 -3.09 17.63 -4.59
CA ARG A 94 -4.30 16.81 -4.40
C ARG A 94 -4.19 15.89 -3.19
N ILE A 95 -5.28 15.82 -2.45
CA ILE A 95 -5.54 14.78 -1.46
C ILE A 95 -6.61 13.87 -2.04
N THR A 96 -6.31 12.59 -2.16
CA THR A 96 -7.32 11.58 -2.51
C THR A 96 -7.47 10.66 -1.32
N THR A 97 -8.69 10.56 -0.79
CA THR A 97 -9.03 9.66 0.32
C THR A 97 -10.04 8.65 -0.17
N ALA A 98 -9.78 7.37 0.02
CA ALA A 98 -10.64 6.29 -0.46
C ALA A 98 -10.93 5.27 0.63
N LEU A 99 -12.17 4.82 0.70
CA LEU A 99 -12.55 3.58 1.37
C LEU A 99 -12.36 2.42 0.39
N THR A 100 -11.61 1.40 0.79
CA THR A 100 -11.37 0.22 -0.03
C THR A 100 -11.73 -1.05 0.70
N ASP A 101 -12.04 -2.12 -0.04
CA ASP A 101 -12.03 -3.47 0.48
C ASP A 101 -10.59 -4.01 0.59
N LEU A 102 -10.44 -5.26 1.05
CA LEU A 102 -9.14 -5.90 1.26
C LEU A 102 -8.40 -6.27 -0.04
N ASP A 103 -9.07 -6.25 -1.20
CA ASP A 103 -8.43 -6.39 -2.52
C ASP A 103 -8.07 -5.04 -3.15
N GLY A 104 -8.32 -3.94 -2.43
CA GLY A 104 -8.02 -2.59 -2.90
C GLY A 104 -9.04 -2.02 -3.87
N ARG A 105 -10.22 -2.66 -4.03
CA ARG A 105 -11.32 -2.07 -4.80
C ARG A 105 -11.82 -0.84 -4.07
N ARG A 106 -11.82 0.29 -4.76
CA ARG A 106 -12.36 1.55 -4.24
C ARG A 106 -13.88 1.48 -4.15
N LEU A 107 -14.42 1.67 -2.95
CA LEU A 107 -15.85 1.68 -2.67
C LEU A 107 -16.40 3.10 -2.63
N GLU A 108 -15.63 4.02 -2.05
CA GLU A 108 -15.93 5.44 -2.00
C GLU A 108 -14.63 6.24 -2.13
N VAL A 109 -14.67 7.38 -2.81
CA VAL A 109 -13.51 8.25 -3.03
C VAL A 109 -13.91 9.69 -2.78
N SER A 110 -13.05 10.41 -2.05
CA SER A 110 -13.09 11.86 -1.90
C SER A 110 -11.82 12.44 -2.48
N GLU A 111 -11.94 13.50 -3.29
CA GLU A 111 -10.80 14.21 -3.84
C GLU A 111 -10.90 15.69 -3.46
N SER A 112 -9.81 16.22 -2.95
CA SER A 112 -9.64 17.63 -2.62
C SER A 112 -8.41 18.18 -3.34
N VAL A 113 -8.59 19.25 -4.08
CA VAL A 113 -7.49 20.00 -4.70
C VAL A 113 -7.10 21.12 -3.75
N PHE A 114 -5.81 21.33 -3.56
CA PHE A 114 -5.31 22.45 -2.79
C PHE A 114 -4.15 23.15 -3.52
N SER A 115 -4.10 24.46 -3.40
CA SER A 115 -2.98 25.29 -3.80
C SER A 115 -2.49 26.02 -2.57
N ASP A 116 -1.19 26.04 -2.35
CA ASP A 116 -0.52 26.81 -1.28
C ASP A 116 -1.00 26.54 0.16
N GLN A 117 -1.54 25.36 0.42
CA GLN A 117 -1.97 24.99 1.78
C GLN A 117 -0.78 24.66 2.68
N THR A 118 -0.88 25.09 3.92
CA THR A 118 0.04 24.67 4.97
C THR A 118 -0.14 23.19 5.31
N ALA A 119 0.89 22.59 5.91
CA ALA A 119 0.82 21.21 6.41
C ALA A 119 -0.41 20.97 7.32
N ASP A 120 -0.75 21.97 8.14
CA ASP A 120 -1.88 21.89 9.06
C ASP A 120 -3.23 21.91 8.35
N GLU A 121 -3.36 22.64 7.26
CA GLU A 121 -4.62 22.67 6.47
C GLU A 121 -4.82 21.34 5.75
N ALA A 122 -3.79 20.80 5.12
CA ALA A 122 -3.86 19.49 4.51
C ALA A 122 -4.16 18.40 5.54
N LEU A 123 -3.55 18.46 6.72
CA LEU A 123 -3.86 17.55 7.81
C LEU A 123 -5.33 17.66 8.25
N ARG A 124 -5.85 18.88 8.43
CA ARG A 124 -7.27 19.08 8.75
C ARG A 124 -8.19 18.53 7.65
N GLN A 125 -7.80 18.67 6.38
CA GLN A 125 -8.57 18.09 5.27
C GLN A 125 -8.55 16.55 5.31
N ILE A 126 -7.37 15.94 5.47
CA ILE A 126 -7.22 14.49 5.64
C ILE A 126 -8.10 13.99 6.79
N GLN A 127 -8.07 14.68 7.93
CA GLN A 127 -8.87 14.30 9.10
C GLN A 127 -10.38 14.38 8.83
N ARG A 128 -10.85 15.41 8.11
CA ARG A 128 -12.26 15.53 7.71
C ARG A 128 -12.68 14.40 6.77
N ASP A 129 -11.88 14.12 5.75
CA ASP A 129 -12.19 13.08 4.77
C ASP A 129 -12.24 11.68 5.41
N ILE A 130 -11.28 11.37 6.28
CA ILE A 130 -11.28 10.12 7.05
C ILE A 130 -12.53 10.03 7.93
N ALA A 131 -12.87 11.11 8.66
CA ALA A 131 -14.05 11.12 9.53
C ALA A 131 -15.35 10.89 8.75
N VAL A 132 -15.48 11.50 7.58
CA VAL A 132 -16.64 11.30 6.69
C VAL A 132 -16.74 9.85 6.25
N LEU A 133 -15.66 9.23 5.80
CA LEU A 133 -15.67 7.82 5.38
C LEU A 133 -15.98 6.86 6.53
N LEU A 134 -15.42 7.12 7.72
CA LEU A 134 -15.72 6.33 8.92
C LEU A 134 -17.20 6.44 9.34
N ALA A 135 -17.84 7.60 9.15
CA ALA A 135 -19.24 7.80 9.45
C ALA A 135 -20.19 7.11 8.44
N ARG A 136 -19.71 6.84 7.22
CA ARG A 136 -20.50 6.22 6.13
C ARG A 136 -20.35 4.71 6.05
N CYS A 137 -19.43 4.12 6.81
CA CYS A 137 -19.24 2.68 6.85
C CYS A 137 -19.34 2.15 8.29
N GLU A 138 -19.32 0.80 8.42
CA GLU A 138 -19.19 0.17 9.72
C GLU A 138 -17.75 0.37 10.21
N ALA A 139 -17.51 1.45 10.98
CA ALA A 139 -16.16 1.87 11.40
C ALA A 139 -15.35 0.76 12.11
N GLN A 140 -16.02 -0.18 12.83
CA GLN A 140 -15.38 -1.34 13.46
C GLN A 140 -14.75 -2.29 12.44
N ARG A 141 -15.23 -2.30 11.20
CA ARG A 141 -14.68 -3.13 10.10
C ARG A 141 -13.51 -2.46 9.39
N VAL A 142 -13.21 -1.19 9.67
CA VAL A 142 -12.00 -0.52 9.15
C VAL A 142 -10.81 -0.99 9.98
N LEU A 143 -9.89 -1.74 9.35
CA LEU A 143 -8.72 -2.32 10.02
C LEU A 143 -7.61 -1.31 10.25
N ALA A 144 -7.38 -0.42 9.28
CA ALA A 144 -6.24 0.49 9.31
C ALA A 144 -6.46 1.69 8.35
N ILE A 145 -5.63 2.70 8.54
CA ILE A 145 -5.49 3.85 7.66
C ILE A 145 -4.09 3.79 7.03
N GLY A 146 -4.03 3.77 5.70
CA GLY A 146 -2.78 3.85 4.94
C GLY A 146 -2.62 5.23 4.30
N ILE A 147 -1.44 5.82 4.41
CA ILE A 147 -1.15 7.15 3.85
C ILE A 147 0.07 7.05 2.96
N ALA A 148 -0.08 7.41 1.69
CA ALA A 148 1.02 7.60 0.77
C ALA A 148 1.27 9.10 0.59
N VAL A 149 2.47 9.56 0.92
CA VAL A 149 2.86 10.97 0.87
C VAL A 149 4.10 11.17 0.00
N SER A 150 4.15 12.27 -0.75
CA SER A 150 5.34 12.66 -1.51
C SER A 150 6.39 13.28 -0.58
N ALA A 151 7.03 12.44 0.23
CA ALA A 151 7.97 12.83 1.26
C ALA A 151 9.00 11.72 1.54
N LEU A 152 10.11 12.08 2.17
CA LEU A 152 11.01 11.12 2.79
C LEU A 152 10.33 10.54 4.04
N VAL A 153 10.02 9.25 3.99
CA VAL A 153 9.40 8.52 5.10
C VAL A 153 10.40 7.53 5.70
N LEU A 154 10.65 7.66 6.99
CA LEU A 154 11.57 6.79 7.73
C LEU A 154 10.96 5.39 7.97
N PRO A 155 11.78 4.39 8.35
CA PRO A 155 11.30 3.02 8.56
C PRO A 155 10.21 2.88 9.62
N ASP A 156 10.15 3.76 10.61
CA ASP A 156 9.11 3.80 11.65
C ASP A 156 7.79 4.43 11.16
N GLY A 157 7.79 4.98 9.94
CA GLY A 157 6.66 5.66 9.31
C GLY A 157 6.55 7.15 9.66
N SER A 158 7.56 7.74 10.31
CA SER A 158 7.61 9.19 10.51
C SER A 158 7.96 9.90 9.18
N VAL A 159 7.36 11.07 8.97
CA VAL A 159 7.63 11.93 7.81
C VAL A 159 8.79 12.85 8.18
N ALA A 160 9.96 12.59 7.59
CA ALA A 160 11.16 13.36 7.90
C ALA A 160 11.14 14.72 7.23
N VAL A 161 10.91 14.75 5.91
CA VAL A 161 10.85 15.98 5.13
C VAL A 161 10.12 15.75 3.81
N SER A 162 9.38 16.73 3.36
CA SER A 162 8.90 16.82 1.99
C SER A 162 9.34 18.13 1.39
N THR A 163 10.26 18.09 0.44
CA THR A 163 10.75 19.26 -0.28
C THR A 163 9.65 19.92 -1.10
N ARG A 164 8.73 19.13 -1.67
CA ARG A 164 7.61 19.61 -2.48
C ARG A 164 6.46 20.20 -1.67
N LEU A 165 6.18 19.63 -0.51
CA LEU A 165 5.08 20.04 0.36
C LEU A 165 5.53 21.03 1.43
N HIS A 166 6.85 21.24 1.56
CA HIS A 166 7.48 22.02 2.63
C HIS A 166 7.02 21.56 4.02
N TRP A 167 6.96 20.24 4.22
CA TRP A 167 6.50 19.60 5.44
C TRP A 167 7.64 18.91 6.18
N ASP A 168 7.61 19.06 7.49
CA ASP A 168 8.22 18.17 8.45
C ASP A 168 7.16 17.82 9.50
N ARG A 169 6.56 16.65 9.44
CA ARG A 169 5.49 16.21 10.36
C ARG A 169 5.81 14.81 10.88
N PRO A 170 6.84 14.68 11.74
CA PRO A 170 7.23 13.38 12.29
C PRO A 170 6.13 12.74 13.14
N ASP A 171 5.24 13.54 13.70
CA ASP A 171 4.14 13.15 14.59
C ASP A 171 2.84 12.75 13.86
N LEU A 172 2.75 12.94 12.54
CA LEU A 172 1.54 12.68 11.72
C LEU A 172 0.91 11.30 11.99
N LYS A 173 1.74 10.26 12.05
CA LYS A 173 1.29 8.89 12.32
C LYS A 173 0.64 8.76 13.70
N THR A 174 1.28 9.31 14.71
CA THR A 174 0.83 9.25 16.11
C THR A 174 -0.47 10.03 16.29
N GLU A 175 -0.53 11.25 15.75
CA GLU A 175 -1.70 12.11 15.81
C GLU A 175 -2.94 11.45 15.21
N LEU A 176 -2.82 10.94 13.99
CA LEU A 176 -3.95 10.27 13.32
C LEU A 176 -4.34 8.96 13.99
N SER A 177 -3.35 8.18 14.47
CA SER A 177 -3.63 6.94 15.18
C SER A 177 -4.39 7.19 16.49
N GLN A 178 -4.01 8.22 17.24
CA GLN A 178 -4.70 8.62 18.47
C GLN A 178 -6.11 9.17 18.18
N LYS A 179 -6.25 10.02 17.16
CA LYS A 179 -7.54 10.61 16.81
C LYS A 179 -8.57 9.58 16.38
N PHE A 180 -8.19 8.65 15.53
CA PHE A 180 -9.13 7.68 14.93
C PHE A 180 -9.16 6.33 15.63
N GLN A 181 -8.28 6.10 16.62
CA GLN A 181 -8.15 4.82 17.34
C GLN A 181 -7.97 3.64 16.36
N LYS A 182 -7.18 3.86 15.29
CA LYS A 182 -6.85 2.89 14.25
C LYS A 182 -5.35 2.85 14.02
N PRO A 183 -4.79 1.69 13.66
CA PRO A 183 -3.43 1.62 13.16
C PRO A 183 -3.26 2.52 11.94
N VAL A 184 -2.20 3.35 11.93
CA VAL A 184 -1.84 4.22 10.80
C VAL A 184 -0.50 3.77 10.24
N PHE A 185 -0.46 3.61 8.92
CA PHE A 185 0.75 3.28 8.17
C PHE A 185 1.04 4.38 7.17
N ILE A 186 2.27 4.89 7.18
CA ILE A 186 2.70 5.96 6.26
C ILE A 186 3.84 5.42 5.40
N THR A 187 3.79 5.74 4.12
CA THR A 187 4.83 5.40 3.16
C THR A 187 4.99 6.49 2.11
N ASN A 188 6.09 6.46 1.38
CA ASN A 188 6.29 7.31 0.20
C ASN A 188 5.38 6.86 -0.95
N THR A 189 4.91 7.79 -1.77
CA THR A 189 4.02 7.52 -2.92
C THR A 189 4.64 6.56 -3.94
N SER A 190 5.90 6.74 -4.29
CA SER A 190 6.60 5.85 -5.23
C SER A 190 6.76 4.44 -4.66
N VAL A 191 7.01 4.32 -3.35
CA VAL A 191 7.06 3.02 -2.66
C VAL A 191 5.70 2.32 -2.70
N ALA A 192 4.59 3.05 -2.44
CA ALA A 192 3.25 2.48 -2.51
C ALA A 192 2.92 1.97 -3.93
N ARG A 193 3.23 2.77 -4.96
CA ARG A 193 3.03 2.40 -6.37
C ARG A 193 3.88 1.20 -6.78
N ALA A 194 5.14 1.16 -6.36
CA ALA A 194 6.06 0.07 -6.62
C ALA A 194 5.57 -1.25 -6.00
N HIS A 195 5.07 -1.22 -4.77
CA HIS A 195 4.44 -2.38 -4.13
C HIS A 195 3.23 -2.87 -4.91
N TYR A 196 2.35 -1.96 -5.35
CA TYR A 196 1.20 -2.32 -6.16
C TYR A 196 1.62 -2.96 -7.49
N CYS A 197 2.58 -2.38 -8.19
CA CYS A 197 3.12 -2.91 -9.45
C CYS A 197 3.70 -4.31 -9.24
N ASN A 198 4.56 -4.50 -8.24
CA ASN A 198 5.15 -5.80 -7.95
C ASN A 198 4.10 -6.88 -7.70
N GLN A 199 3.08 -6.59 -6.90
CA GLN A 199 2.05 -7.58 -6.54
C GLN A 199 1.07 -7.87 -7.66
N ASN A 200 0.65 -6.88 -8.43
CA ASN A 200 -0.46 -7.01 -9.37
C ASN A 200 -0.03 -7.15 -10.83
N THR A 201 1.12 -6.62 -11.21
CA THR A 201 1.62 -6.68 -12.60
C THR A 201 2.70 -7.75 -12.77
N CYS A 202 3.59 -7.88 -11.77
CA CYS A 202 4.71 -8.81 -11.83
C CYS A 202 4.45 -10.12 -11.05
N GLY A 203 3.22 -10.33 -10.56
CA GLY A 203 2.84 -11.56 -9.83
C GLY A 203 3.51 -11.75 -8.46
N GLY A 204 4.21 -10.73 -7.96
CA GLY A 204 4.89 -10.78 -6.66
C GLY A 204 6.13 -11.68 -6.59
N HIS A 205 6.63 -12.14 -7.74
CA HIS A 205 7.70 -13.15 -7.84
C HIS A 205 9.02 -12.61 -8.44
N MET A 206 9.12 -11.31 -8.65
CA MET A 206 10.35 -10.71 -9.17
C MET A 206 11.45 -10.81 -8.11
N HIS A 207 12.54 -11.52 -8.44
CA HIS A 207 13.74 -11.58 -7.61
C HIS A 207 14.37 -10.20 -7.44
N SER A 208 14.45 -9.42 -8.53
CA SER A 208 14.91 -8.04 -8.51
C SER A 208 14.06 -7.20 -9.46
N MET A 209 13.60 -6.04 -8.99
CA MET A 209 12.81 -5.09 -9.76
C MET A 209 13.24 -3.65 -9.44
N LEU A 210 13.58 -2.89 -10.47
CA LEU A 210 13.71 -1.45 -10.37
C LEU A 210 12.45 -0.79 -10.90
N PHE A 211 11.71 -0.12 -10.02
CA PHE A 211 10.54 0.68 -10.36
C PHE A 211 10.95 2.14 -10.45
N ILE A 212 10.68 2.77 -11.60
CA ILE A 212 10.90 4.21 -11.81
C ILE A 212 9.54 4.88 -11.91
N ASP A 213 9.32 5.87 -11.06
CA ASP A 213 8.08 6.65 -10.97
C ASP A 213 8.30 8.03 -11.59
N LEU A 214 7.66 8.27 -12.73
CA LEU A 214 7.71 9.53 -13.47
C LEU A 214 6.33 10.20 -13.43
N MET A 215 5.99 10.76 -12.28
CA MET A 215 4.72 11.46 -12.07
C MET A 215 4.99 12.94 -11.73
N ASP A 216 4.47 13.44 -10.61
CA ASP A 216 4.71 14.80 -10.14
C ASP A 216 6.21 15.06 -9.91
N GLY A 217 6.95 14.00 -9.59
CA GLY A 217 8.40 13.99 -9.43
C GLY A 217 9.03 12.78 -10.11
N VAL A 218 10.32 12.57 -9.82
CA VAL A 218 11.09 11.42 -10.26
C VAL A 218 11.55 10.61 -9.07
N GLY A 219 10.96 9.45 -8.88
CA GLY A 219 11.32 8.51 -7.82
C GLY A 219 11.80 7.18 -8.37
N ALA A 220 12.58 6.45 -7.58
CA ALA A 220 12.92 5.07 -7.89
C ALA A 220 12.83 4.20 -6.63
N VAL A 221 12.42 2.95 -6.83
CA VAL A 221 12.30 1.95 -5.77
C VAL A 221 12.88 0.64 -6.26
N HIS A 222 13.80 0.09 -5.49
CA HIS A 222 14.39 -1.19 -5.77
C HIS A 222 13.83 -2.28 -4.86
N PHE A 223 13.31 -3.34 -5.46
CA PHE A 223 12.96 -4.58 -4.76
C PHE A 223 14.03 -5.63 -5.00
N TYR A 224 14.38 -6.33 -3.95
CA TYR A 224 15.25 -7.50 -4.00
C TYR A 224 14.65 -8.59 -3.08
N ASP A 225 14.45 -9.78 -3.61
CA ASP A 225 13.79 -10.91 -2.92
C ASP A 225 12.46 -10.53 -2.23
N GLY A 226 11.63 -9.73 -2.94
CA GLY A 226 10.34 -9.29 -2.42
C GLY A 226 10.42 -8.18 -1.36
N HIS A 227 11.63 -7.74 -0.99
CA HIS A 227 11.86 -6.68 -0.02
C HIS A 227 12.15 -5.34 -0.70
N CYS A 228 11.44 -4.30 -0.31
CA CYS A 228 11.72 -2.95 -0.75
C CYS A 228 13.02 -2.45 -0.11
N ASN A 229 14.03 -2.23 -0.92
CA ASN A 229 15.28 -1.59 -0.47
C ASN A 229 15.10 -0.07 -0.52
N ARG A 230 14.75 0.52 0.61
CA ARG A 230 14.46 1.96 0.73
C ARG A 230 15.70 2.84 0.73
N SER A 231 16.90 2.27 0.91
CA SER A 231 18.13 3.03 1.17
C SER A 231 18.94 3.34 -0.09
N VAL A 232 18.68 2.71 -1.23
CA VAL A 232 19.62 2.76 -2.37
C VAL A 232 19.26 3.79 -3.42
N LEU A 233 17.98 4.17 -3.60
CA LEU A 233 17.56 4.97 -4.76
C LEU A 233 16.48 6.02 -4.44
N GLY A 234 16.17 6.28 -3.17
CA GLY A 234 15.01 7.08 -2.79
C GLY A 234 14.93 8.47 -3.41
N GLU A 235 16.07 9.11 -3.66
CA GLU A 235 16.16 10.50 -4.12
C GLU A 235 16.86 10.62 -5.48
N ILE A 236 16.69 9.64 -6.37
CA ILE A 236 17.32 9.65 -7.71
C ILE A 236 16.92 10.89 -8.53
N GLY A 237 15.72 11.42 -8.31
CA GLY A 237 15.24 12.64 -8.95
C GLY A 237 16.09 13.87 -8.66
N HIS A 238 16.81 13.86 -7.53
CA HIS A 238 17.70 14.95 -7.14
C HIS A 238 19.17 14.77 -7.56
N THR A 239 19.45 13.76 -8.40
CA THR A 239 20.75 13.62 -9.04
C THR A 239 20.93 14.75 -10.06
N THR A 240 22.03 15.51 -9.97
CA THR A 240 22.37 16.56 -10.93
C THR A 240 22.73 15.93 -12.28
N VAL A 241 21.97 16.20 -13.33
CA VAL A 241 22.22 15.76 -14.71
C VAL A 241 22.70 16.90 -15.59
N GLU A 242 22.45 18.15 -15.20
CA GLU A 242 22.92 19.35 -15.89
C GLU A 242 23.44 20.38 -14.86
N LYS A 243 24.76 20.59 -14.84
CA LYS A 243 25.43 21.37 -13.80
C LYS A 243 24.93 22.82 -13.73
N ASP A 244 24.63 23.43 -14.89
CA ASP A 244 24.17 24.82 -15.00
C ASP A 244 22.67 24.89 -15.34
N GLY A 245 21.93 23.84 -15.00
CA GLY A 245 20.48 23.72 -15.24
C GLY A 245 19.64 24.50 -14.24
N ASP A 246 18.32 24.44 -14.43
CA ASP A 246 17.34 25.16 -13.62
C ASP A 246 17.46 24.81 -12.12
N ALA A 247 17.12 25.80 -11.27
CA ALA A 247 17.12 25.61 -9.81
C ALA A 247 16.07 24.55 -9.39
N CYS A 248 16.46 23.66 -8.50
CA CYS A 248 15.60 22.64 -7.92
C CYS A 248 15.15 23.09 -6.51
N PHE A 249 13.90 22.73 -6.13
CA PHE A 249 13.39 23.04 -4.79
C PHE A 249 14.12 22.26 -3.66
N CYS A 250 14.95 21.29 -3.97
CA CYS A 250 15.87 20.68 -2.99
C CYS A 250 17.09 21.56 -2.65
N GLY A 251 17.23 22.73 -3.30
CA GLY A 251 18.35 23.65 -3.12
C GLY A 251 19.53 23.42 -4.08
N ASN A 252 19.47 22.40 -4.94
CA ASN A 252 20.46 22.11 -5.97
C ASN A 252 20.04 22.68 -7.34
N HIS A 253 20.84 22.46 -8.38
CA HIS A 253 20.57 22.88 -9.77
C HIS A 253 20.65 21.67 -10.71
N GLY A 254 19.86 21.71 -11.81
CA GLY A 254 19.87 20.71 -12.87
C GLY A 254 19.60 19.29 -12.42
N CYS A 255 18.75 19.11 -11.42
CA CYS A 255 18.30 17.82 -10.97
C CYS A 255 17.48 17.10 -12.05
N LEU A 256 17.60 15.78 -12.12
CA LEU A 256 16.83 14.94 -13.06
C LEU A 256 15.33 15.26 -12.99
N GLU A 257 14.77 15.44 -11.80
CA GLU A 257 13.36 15.75 -11.60
C GLU A 257 12.94 17.08 -12.28
N ILE A 258 13.73 18.13 -12.13
CA ILE A 258 13.45 19.43 -12.78
C ILE A 258 13.52 19.29 -14.31
N MET A 259 14.36 18.43 -14.83
CA MET A 259 14.55 18.25 -16.26
C MET A 259 13.48 17.41 -16.92
N CYS A 260 12.91 16.40 -16.24
CA CYS A 260 12.04 15.41 -16.87
C CYS A 260 10.77 15.04 -16.09
N SER A 261 10.39 15.80 -15.04
CA SER A 261 9.09 15.59 -14.39
C SER A 261 7.93 15.82 -15.37
N MET A 262 6.78 15.20 -15.09
CA MET A 262 5.57 15.38 -15.90
C MET A 262 5.18 16.86 -16.05
N GLU A 263 5.32 17.64 -14.99
CA GLU A 263 5.07 19.09 -15.00
C GLU A 263 5.95 19.80 -16.04
N ARG A 264 7.25 19.46 -16.06
CA ARG A 264 8.20 20.02 -17.04
C ARG A 264 7.85 19.62 -18.46
N VAL A 265 7.56 18.36 -18.69
CA VAL A 265 7.18 17.85 -20.02
C VAL A 265 5.91 18.55 -20.53
N VAL A 266 4.89 18.69 -19.69
CA VAL A 266 3.64 19.39 -20.04
C VAL A 266 3.92 20.88 -20.29
N ALA A 267 4.74 21.56 -19.47
CA ALA A 267 5.09 22.96 -19.68
C ALA A 267 5.83 23.18 -21.02
N GLN A 268 6.80 22.31 -21.34
CA GLN A 268 7.52 22.36 -22.63
C GLN A 268 6.58 22.10 -23.82
N TYR A 269 5.67 21.13 -23.70
CA TYR A 269 4.69 20.82 -24.74
C TYR A 269 3.77 22.02 -25.03
N ARG A 270 3.26 22.67 -23.98
CA ARG A 270 2.45 23.89 -24.11
C ARG A 270 3.24 25.06 -24.71
N ALA A 271 4.48 25.28 -24.26
CA ALA A 271 5.34 26.32 -24.81
C ALA A 271 5.65 26.11 -26.30
N ALA A 272 5.69 24.87 -26.76
CA ALA A 272 5.85 24.53 -28.17
C ALA A 272 4.58 24.74 -29.03
N GLY A 273 3.51 25.28 -28.48
CA GLY A 273 2.25 25.57 -29.17
C GLY A 273 1.46 24.33 -29.60
N LYS A 274 1.66 23.22 -28.95
CA LYS A 274 1.06 21.91 -29.30
C LYS A 274 -0.06 21.50 -28.30
N GLY A 275 -0.70 22.46 -27.62
CA GLY A 275 -1.77 22.23 -26.64
C GLY A 275 -3.02 23.03 -26.89
#